data_2efdf2460b0ad9f8756bd186c6a0a3ba
#
_entry.id   2efdf2460b0ad9f8756bd186c6a0a3ba
#
_cell.length_a   1.000
_cell.length_b   1.000
_cell.length_c   1.000
_cell.angle_alpha   90.00
_cell.angle_beta   90.00
_cell.angle_gamma   90.00
#
_symmetry.space_group_name_H-M   'P 1'
#
loop_
_entity.id
_entity.type
_entity.pdbx_description
1 polymer ?
#
loop_
_entity_poly.entity_id
_entity_poly.type
_entity_poly.pdbx_seq_one_letter_code
_entity_poly.pdbx_strand_id
1 'polypeptide(L)'
;PFFLRTGKRLPSRFSEIVIQFKSVPHSIFPSTSNLLPNKLVIRLQPEESIQLSMMNKIPGLSEGMPVMPVTLNLTMPDRFAEVRVPEAYERLILDVMRGNSTLFVHRDEVEAAWVWADAILDEWSVSTVEPHSYPAGSWGPQASFELTARDGRSWHESK
;
A
#
# COMPACT_ATOMS: atom_id res chain seq x y z
N PRO A 1 1.83 10.47 -8.18
CA PRO A 1 2.64 10.67 -6.98
C PRO A 1 2.74 9.41 -6.15
N PHE A 2 3.78 9.33 -5.31
CA PHE A 2 3.96 8.29 -4.31
C PHE A 2 3.81 8.95 -2.94
N PHE A 3 3.03 8.32 -2.07
CA PHE A 3 2.87 8.73 -0.68
C PHE A 3 3.40 7.60 0.20
N LEU A 4 4.27 7.93 1.13
CA LEU A 4 4.83 6.99 2.09
C LEU A 4 4.40 7.40 3.49
N ARG A 5 3.81 6.46 4.25
CA ARG A 5 3.47 6.64 5.66
C ARG A 5 4.10 5.54 6.49
N THR A 6 4.90 5.93 7.44
CA THR A 6 5.47 5.04 8.44
C THR A 6 5.52 5.77 9.78
N GLY A 7 5.47 5.05 10.90
CA GLY A 7 5.49 5.69 12.21
C GLY A 7 5.50 4.70 13.35
N LYS A 8 5.78 5.21 14.55
CA LYS A 8 5.72 4.46 15.79
C LYS A 8 4.35 4.59 16.44
N ARG A 9 3.88 3.54 17.13
CA ARG A 9 2.62 3.52 17.88
C ARG A 9 1.39 3.89 17.03
N LEU A 10 1.40 3.53 15.75
CA LEU A 10 0.21 3.57 14.91
C LEU A 10 -0.84 2.54 15.41
N PRO A 11 -2.12 2.65 14.99
CA PRO A 11 -3.21 1.79 15.49
C PRO A 11 -2.97 0.30 15.26
N SER A 12 -2.33 -0.05 14.16
CA SER A 12 -2.03 -1.43 13.81
C SER A 12 -0.66 -1.56 13.12
N ARG A 13 -0.08 -2.76 13.23
CA ARG A 13 1.19 -3.09 12.59
C ARG A 13 0.93 -3.86 11.32
N PHE A 14 1.14 -3.22 10.19
CA PHE A 14 1.11 -3.86 8.88
C PHE A 14 2.01 -3.13 7.90
N SER A 15 2.32 -3.78 6.79
CA SER A 15 2.99 -3.18 5.63
C SER A 15 2.19 -3.51 4.39
N GLU A 16 1.82 -2.49 3.62
CA GLU A 16 1.06 -2.68 2.39
C GLU A 16 1.45 -1.67 1.32
N ILE A 17 1.25 -2.05 0.08
CA ILE A 17 1.37 -1.20 -1.10
C ILE A 17 -0.02 -1.04 -1.69
N VAL A 18 -0.48 0.20 -1.82
CA VAL A 18 -1.79 0.51 -2.40
C VAL A 18 -1.60 1.26 -3.71
N ILE A 19 -2.12 0.70 -4.78
CA ILE A 19 -2.09 1.30 -6.11
C ILE A 19 -3.53 1.65 -6.49
N GLN A 20 -3.82 2.95 -6.54
CA GLN A 20 -5.09 3.45 -7.04
C GLN A 20 -4.94 3.81 -8.51
N PHE A 21 -5.71 3.14 -9.35
CA PHE A 21 -5.71 3.41 -10.79
C PHE A 21 -6.42 4.74 -11.09
N LYS A 22 -6.16 5.27 -12.27
CA LYS A 22 -6.90 6.45 -12.75
C LYS A 22 -8.36 6.10 -12.98
N SER A 23 -9.24 7.08 -12.81
CA SER A 23 -10.63 6.94 -13.19
C SER A 23 -10.76 6.67 -14.69
N VAL A 24 -11.74 5.88 -15.09
CA VAL A 24 -12.03 5.63 -16.51
C VAL A 24 -12.52 6.94 -17.17
N PRO A 25 -11.96 7.32 -18.33
CA PRO A 25 -12.36 8.56 -19.00
C PRO A 25 -13.77 8.47 -19.59
N HIS A 26 -14.21 7.29 -19.94
CA HIS A 26 -15.54 7.02 -20.49
C HIS A 26 -16.14 5.77 -19.84
N SER A 27 -17.43 5.81 -19.61
CA SER A 27 -18.19 4.68 -19.10
C SER A 27 -19.42 4.43 -19.97
N ILE A 28 -19.68 3.15 -20.24
CA ILE A 28 -20.94 2.71 -20.86
C ILE A 28 -22.11 2.66 -19.86
N PHE A 29 -21.81 2.82 -18.56
CA PHE A 29 -22.81 2.82 -17.50
C PHE A 29 -23.39 4.23 -17.33
N PRO A 30 -24.73 4.36 -17.25
CA PRO A 30 -25.39 5.67 -17.16
C PRO A 30 -25.02 6.49 -15.92
N SER A 31 -24.70 5.83 -14.81
CA SER A 31 -24.38 6.48 -13.53
C SER A 31 -22.87 6.59 -13.33
N THR A 32 -22.23 7.48 -14.06
CA THR A 32 -20.77 7.73 -13.92
C THR A 32 -20.38 8.30 -12.56
N SER A 33 -21.32 8.95 -11.86
CA SER A 33 -21.08 9.53 -10.53
C SER A 33 -20.74 8.52 -9.43
N ASN A 34 -21.08 7.25 -9.61
CA ASN A 34 -20.85 6.19 -8.63
C ASN A 34 -19.67 5.27 -8.98
N LEU A 35 -18.94 5.57 -10.05
CA LEU A 35 -17.76 4.79 -10.42
C LEU A 35 -16.58 5.15 -9.55
N LEU A 36 -16.10 4.17 -8.79
CA LEU A 36 -14.86 4.29 -8.03
C LEU A 36 -13.68 3.82 -8.89
N PRO A 37 -12.50 4.46 -8.76
CA PRO A 37 -11.28 3.96 -9.38
C PRO A 37 -10.98 2.54 -8.92
N ASN A 38 -10.47 1.71 -9.81
CA ASN A 38 -9.95 0.40 -9.44
C ASN A 38 -8.78 0.56 -8.47
N LYS A 39 -8.61 -0.41 -7.58
CA LYS A 39 -7.58 -0.38 -6.55
C LYS A 39 -6.93 -1.75 -6.41
N LEU A 40 -5.59 -1.78 -6.41
CA LEU A 40 -4.80 -2.95 -6.08
C LEU A 40 -4.14 -2.71 -4.72
N VAL A 41 -4.36 -3.63 -3.78
CA VAL A 41 -3.74 -3.63 -2.47
C VAL A 41 -2.88 -4.89 -2.35
N ILE A 42 -1.60 -4.70 -2.08
CA ILE A 42 -0.63 -5.78 -1.84
C ILE A 42 -0.22 -5.68 -0.37
N ARG A 43 -0.69 -6.59 0.44
CA ARG A 43 -0.30 -6.68 1.84
C ARG A 43 0.93 -7.58 1.96
N LEU A 44 1.98 -7.03 2.60
CA LEU A 44 3.25 -7.72 2.82
C LEU A 44 3.33 -8.33 4.21
N GLN A 45 2.68 -7.70 5.21
CA GLN A 45 2.66 -8.12 6.61
C GLN A 45 1.36 -7.68 7.30
N PRO A 46 0.84 -8.42 8.32
CA PRO A 46 1.35 -9.69 8.85
C PRO A 46 1.01 -10.90 7.97
N GLU A 47 -0.07 -10.84 7.20
CA GLU A 47 -0.54 -11.91 6.32
C GLU A 47 -0.48 -11.41 4.87
N GLU A 48 0.27 -12.11 4.06
CA GLU A 48 0.46 -11.75 2.67
C GLU A 48 -0.83 -11.96 1.87
N SER A 49 -1.26 -10.90 1.18
CA SER A 49 -2.45 -10.97 0.32
C SER A 49 -2.38 -9.98 -0.82
N ILE A 50 -3.09 -10.30 -1.89
CA ILE A 50 -3.29 -9.42 -3.04
C ILE A 50 -4.79 -9.25 -3.23
N GLN A 51 -5.25 -8.00 -3.22
CA GLN A 51 -6.66 -7.66 -3.39
C GLN A 51 -6.81 -6.70 -4.57
N LEU A 52 -7.68 -7.05 -5.51
CA LEU A 52 -8.02 -6.18 -6.63
C LEU A 52 -9.50 -5.80 -6.55
N SER A 53 -9.76 -4.54 -6.26
CA SER A 53 -11.12 -3.98 -6.23
C SER A 53 -11.45 -3.35 -7.58
N MET A 54 -12.58 -3.75 -8.16
CA MET A 54 -13.05 -3.28 -9.46
C MET A 54 -14.54 -3.01 -9.41
N MET A 55 -15.01 -2.09 -10.25
CA MET A 55 -16.44 -1.90 -10.45
C MET A 55 -17.00 -2.99 -11.36
N ASN A 56 -18.07 -3.63 -10.93
CA ASN A 56 -18.75 -4.68 -11.69
C ASN A 56 -20.24 -4.38 -11.80
N LYS A 57 -20.83 -4.76 -12.94
CA LYS A 57 -22.28 -4.69 -13.11
C LYS A 57 -22.98 -5.67 -12.17
N ILE A 58 -24.02 -5.22 -11.50
CA ILE A 58 -24.87 -6.09 -10.71
C ILE A 58 -25.65 -7.00 -11.68
N PRO A 59 -25.60 -8.34 -11.54
CA PRO A 59 -26.37 -9.26 -12.35
C PRO A 59 -27.88 -9.00 -12.21
N GLY A 60 -28.62 -9.12 -13.31
CA GLY A 60 -30.06 -8.96 -13.30
C GLY A 60 -30.58 -8.12 -14.47
N LEU A 61 -31.91 -7.93 -14.49
CA LEU A 61 -32.66 -7.18 -15.50
C LEU A 61 -33.01 -5.77 -15.06
N SER A 62 -32.32 -5.25 -14.05
CA SER A 62 -32.57 -3.89 -13.54
C SER A 62 -32.28 -2.82 -14.59
N GLU A 63 -33.16 -1.84 -14.70
CA GLU A 63 -32.93 -0.67 -15.53
C GLU A 63 -31.70 0.11 -15.03
N GLY A 64 -30.98 0.79 -15.94
CA GLY A 64 -29.87 1.67 -15.60
C GLY A 64 -28.53 0.97 -15.33
N MET A 65 -28.43 -0.34 -15.52
CA MET A 65 -27.18 -1.12 -15.35
C MET A 65 -26.41 -0.75 -14.07
N PRO A 66 -26.97 -0.97 -12.88
CA PRO A 66 -26.32 -0.61 -11.63
C PRO A 66 -24.98 -1.34 -11.47
N VAL A 67 -24.01 -0.65 -10.89
CA VAL A 67 -22.66 -1.17 -10.65
C VAL A 67 -22.32 -1.14 -9.17
N MET A 68 -21.46 -2.07 -8.73
CA MET A 68 -20.96 -2.12 -7.37
C MET A 68 -19.47 -2.50 -7.36
N PRO A 69 -18.70 -2.10 -6.33
CA PRO A 69 -17.34 -2.58 -6.18
C PRO A 69 -17.35 -4.07 -5.82
N VAL A 70 -16.51 -4.84 -6.50
CA VAL A 70 -16.23 -6.25 -6.21
C VAL A 70 -14.74 -6.39 -5.98
N THR A 71 -14.36 -7.13 -4.95
CA THR A 71 -12.96 -7.38 -4.61
C THR A 71 -12.61 -8.84 -4.90
N LEU A 72 -11.62 -9.05 -5.75
CA LEU A 72 -10.92 -10.31 -5.90
C LEU A 72 -9.83 -10.37 -4.83
N ASN A 73 -9.81 -11.44 -4.06
CA ASN A 73 -8.85 -11.63 -2.98
C ASN A 73 -8.05 -12.91 -3.16
N LEU A 74 -6.73 -12.80 -3.06
CA LEU A 74 -5.80 -13.91 -3.02
C LEU A 74 -5.01 -13.81 -1.72
N THR A 75 -5.25 -14.74 -0.80
CA THR A 75 -4.50 -14.89 0.45
C THR A 75 -3.49 -16.01 0.30
N MET A 76 -2.22 -15.74 0.62
CA MET A 76 -1.15 -16.75 0.52
C MET A 76 -1.33 -17.90 1.50
N PRO A 77 -1.71 -17.68 2.78
CA PRO A 77 -1.97 -18.76 3.71
C PRO A 77 -3.00 -19.77 3.21
N ASP A 78 -4.07 -19.32 2.55
CA ASP A 78 -5.13 -20.21 2.03
C ASP A 78 -4.63 -21.11 0.89
N ARG A 79 -3.64 -20.64 0.13
CA ARG A 79 -3.09 -21.37 -1.02
C ARG A 79 -1.96 -22.32 -0.63
N PHE A 80 -1.26 -22.04 0.44
CA PHE A 80 -0.06 -22.75 0.87
C PHE A 80 -0.19 -23.29 2.30
N ALA A 81 -1.42 -23.56 2.75
CA ALA A 81 -1.71 -24.01 4.12
C ALA A 81 -0.93 -25.26 4.55
N GLU A 82 -0.59 -26.14 3.61
CA GLU A 82 0.17 -27.36 3.86
C GLU A 82 1.70 -27.18 3.71
N VAL A 83 2.14 -26.01 3.31
CA VAL A 83 3.58 -25.72 3.09
C VAL A 83 4.12 -24.94 4.27
N ARG A 84 5.17 -25.47 4.92
CA ARG A 84 5.90 -24.69 5.92
C ARG A 84 6.55 -23.47 5.24
N VAL A 85 6.11 -22.29 5.61
CA VAL A 85 6.76 -21.06 5.20
C VAL A 85 7.94 -20.80 6.14
N PRO A 86 9.20 -20.81 5.67
CA PRO A 86 10.34 -20.51 6.51
C PRO A 86 10.33 -19.05 6.94
N GLU A 87 10.93 -18.76 8.10
CA GLU A 87 11.17 -17.38 8.49
C GLU A 87 12.13 -16.68 7.53
N ALA A 88 12.02 -15.36 7.40
CA ALA A 88 12.81 -14.58 6.45
C ALA A 88 14.32 -14.80 6.60
N TYR A 89 14.82 -14.85 7.84
CA TYR A 89 16.24 -15.08 8.11
C TYR A 89 16.69 -16.52 7.81
N GLU A 90 15.86 -17.55 8.00
CA GLU A 90 16.17 -18.92 7.59
C GLU A 90 16.49 -18.98 6.10
N ARG A 91 15.67 -18.33 5.29
CA ARG A 91 15.85 -18.27 3.84
C ARG A 91 17.13 -17.53 3.46
N LEU A 92 17.37 -16.36 4.05
CA LEU A 92 18.55 -15.55 3.75
C LEU A 92 19.85 -16.29 4.14
N ILE A 93 19.90 -16.92 5.32
CA ILE A 93 21.06 -17.70 5.76
C ILE A 93 21.33 -18.87 4.79
N LEU A 94 20.29 -19.57 4.38
CA LEU A 94 20.43 -20.66 3.42
C LEU A 94 20.96 -20.17 2.07
N ASP A 95 20.50 -19.03 1.60
CA ASP A 95 20.94 -18.44 0.35
C ASP A 95 22.41 -17.97 0.43
N VAL A 96 22.86 -17.42 1.57
CA VAL A 96 24.30 -17.15 1.82
C VAL A 96 25.12 -18.43 1.70
N MET A 97 24.70 -19.51 2.38
CA MET A 97 25.40 -20.79 2.34
C MET A 97 25.49 -21.39 0.92
N ARG A 98 24.54 -21.10 0.07
CA ARG A 98 24.47 -21.56 -1.32
C ARG A 98 25.12 -20.60 -2.31
N GLY A 99 25.58 -19.44 -1.87
CA GLY A 99 26.11 -18.39 -2.75
C GLY A 99 25.05 -17.76 -3.66
N ASN A 100 23.78 -17.84 -3.27
CA ASN A 100 22.66 -17.28 -4.03
C ASN A 100 22.36 -15.84 -3.56
N SER A 101 22.66 -14.86 -4.40
CA SER A 101 22.47 -13.43 -4.08
C SER A 101 21.10 -12.86 -4.50
N THR A 102 20.19 -13.67 -5.02
CA THR A 102 18.92 -13.21 -5.63
C THR A 102 18.05 -12.38 -4.68
N LEU A 103 18.03 -12.70 -3.39
CA LEU A 103 17.23 -12.00 -2.39
C LEU A 103 17.98 -10.88 -1.64
N PHE A 104 19.24 -10.62 -2.01
CA PHE A 104 20.05 -9.60 -1.37
C PHE A 104 20.03 -8.31 -2.16
N VAL A 105 19.91 -7.18 -1.43
CA VAL A 105 19.94 -5.85 -2.02
C VAL A 105 21.35 -5.56 -2.53
N HIS A 106 21.46 -5.10 -3.79
CA HIS A 106 22.72 -4.71 -4.36
C HIS A 106 23.25 -3.42 -3.72
N ARG A 107 24.57 -3.23 -3.69
CA ARG A 107 25.17 -2.03 -3.11
C ARG A 107 24.64 -0.75 -3.73
N ASP A 108 24.51 -0.72 -5.05
CA ASP A 108 24.05 0.47 -5.77
C ASP A 108 22.60 0.86 -5.41
N GLU A 109 21.75 -0.12 -5.08
CA GLU A 109 20.39 0.13 -4.58
C GLU A 109 20.40 0.76 -3.20
N VAL A 110 21.29 0.29 -2.31
CA VAL A 110 21.47 0.86 -0.96
C VAL A 110 21.97 2.30 -1.06
N GLU A 111 22.98 2.55 -1.88
CA GLU A 111 23.53 3.90 -2.07
C GLU A 111 22.47 4.86 -2.68
N ALA A 112 21.72 4.41 -3.67
CA ALA A 112 20.65 5.21 -4.25
C ALA A 112 19.53 5.52 -3.23
N ALA A 113 19.19 4.56 -2.37
CA ALA A 113 18.21 4.77 -1.31
C ALA A 113 18.70 5.81 -0.28
N TRP A 114 19.99 5.77 0.08
CA TRP A 114 20.58 6.76 0.98
C TRP A 114 20.63 8.16 0.35
N VAL A 115 21.02 8.30 -0.92
CA VAL A 115 20.99 9.60 -1.61
C VAL A 115 19.60 10.23 -1.55
N TRP A 116 18.55 9.42 -1.72
CA TRP A 116 17.18 9.91 -1.60
C TRP A 116 16.81 10.29 -0.16
N ALA A 117 17.19 9.48 0.83
CA ALA A 117 16.88 9.71 2.23
C ALA A 117 17.64 10.93 2.79
N ASP A 118 18.93 11.06 2.46
CA ASP A 118 19.79 12.14 2.93
C ASP A 118 19.28 13.50 2.46
N ALA A 119 18.77 13.62 1.23
CA ALA A 119 18.18 14.85 0.75
C ALA A 119 17.01 15.34 1.63
N ILE A 120 16.22 14.43 2.19
CA ILE A 120 15.13 14.77 3.11
C ILE A 120 15.67 15.11 4.50
N LEU A 121 16.65 14.34 4.99
CA LEU A 121 17.27 14.55 6.30
C LEU A 121 18.02 15.89 6.37
N ASP A 122 18.71 16.25 5.30
CA ASP A 122 19.43 17.54 5.21
C ASP A 122 18.47 18.72 5.30
N GLU A 123 17.35 18.68 4.57
CA GLU A 123 16.31 19.71 4.66
C GLU A 123 15.70 19.78 6.08
N TRP A 124 15.44 18.65 6.70
CA TRP A 124 14.93 18.62 8.08
C TRP A 124 15.95 19.17 9.08
N SER A 125 17.24 18.96 8.88
CA SER A 125 18.29 19.43 9.79
C SER A 125 18.39 20.97 9.86
N VAL A 126 18.02 21.66 8.78
CA VAL A 126 18.03 23.13 8.69
C VAL A 126 16.63 23.74 8.87
N SER A 127 15.60 22.93 8.91
CA SER A 127 14.21 23.37 9.09
C SER A 127 13.99 23.88 10.52
N THR A 128 13.30 25.01 10.63
CA THR A 128 12.81 25.54 11.92
C THR A 128 11.41 25.07 12.27
N VAL A 129 10.82 24.22 11.43
CA VAL A 129 9.46 23.69 11.63
C VAL A 129 9.52 22.52 12.61
N GLU A 130 8.86 22.67 13.75
CA GLU A 130 8.75 21.60 14.74
C GLU A 130 7.88 20.45 14.23
N PRO A 131 8.25 19.20 14.51
CA PRO A 131 7.42 18.04 14.17
C PRO A 131 6.05 18.09 14.85
N HIS A 132 5.00 17.77 14.11
CA HIS A 132 3.67 17.65 14.70
C HIS A 132 3.56 16.41 15.57
N SER A 133 3.13 16.58 16.81
CA SER A 133 2.83 15.48 17.71
C SER A 133 1.52 14.79 17.32
N TYR A 134 1.38 13.51 17.66
CA TYR A 134 0.14 12.76 17.50
C TYR A 134 -0.08 11.77 18.66
N PRO A 135 -1.34 11.48 19.03
CA PRO A 135 -1.66 10.49 20.06
C PRO A 135 -1.24 9.08 19.64
N ALA A 136 -0.74 8.31 20.60
CA ALA A 136 -0.52 6.87 20.37
C ALA A 136 -1.84 6.18 20.01
N GLY A 137 -1.81 5.26 19.05
CA GLY A 137 -3.00 4.60 18.54
C GLY A 137 -3.76 5.40 17.48
N SER A 138 -3.24 6.55 17.03
CA SER A 138 -3.78 7.30 15.89
C SER A 138 -2.95 7.10 14.62
N TRP A 139 -3.53 7.44 13.48
CA TRP A 139 -2.86 7.34 12.17
C TRP A 139 -1.92 8.50 11.86
N GLY A 140 -1.53 9.25 12.84
CA GLY A 140 -0.62 10.38 12.71
C GLY A 140 -1.30 11.73 12.92
N PRO A 141 -0.56 12.83 12.75
CA PRO A 141 -1.10 14.18 12.91
C PRO A 141 -2.05 14.55 11.76
N GLN A 142 -2.93 15.53 12.01
CA GLN A 142 -3.87 16.05 10.99
C GLN A 142 -3.15 16.47 9.70
N ALA A 143 -1.95 17.05 9.81
CA ALA A 143 -1.14 17.45 8.65
C ALA A 143 -0.82 16.29 7.69
N SER A 144 -0.75 15.04 8.18
CA SER A 144 -0.53 13.88 7.33
C SER A 144 -1.72 13.56 6.41
N PHE A 145 -2.93 13.89 6.83
CA PHE A 145 -4.16 13.76 6.02
C PHE A 145 -4.28 14.92 5.04
N GLU A 146 -3.92 16.11 5.46
CA GLU A 146 -3.92 17.30 4.60
C GLU A 146 -2.92 17.16 3.44
N LEU A 147 -1.80 16.46 3.66
CA LEU A 147 -0.80 16.18 2.63
C LEU A 147 -1.43 15.46 1.42
N THR A 148 -2.22 14.42 1.65
CA THR A 148 -2.87 13.67 0.57
C THR A 148 -4.09 14.40 0.02
N ALA A 149 -4.82 15.13 0.89
CA ALA A 149 -6.01 15.89 0.50
C ALA A 149 -5.71 17.03 -0.49
N ARG A 150 -4.51 17.64 -0.43
CA ARG A 150 -4.05 18.65 -1.40
C ARG A 150 -4.08 18.16 -2.84
N ASP A 151 -3.85 16.85 -3.03
CA ASP A 151 -3.88 16.18 -4.33
C ASP A 151 -5.23 15.51 -4.61
N GLY A 152 -6.26 15.79 -3.82
CA GLY A 152 -7.58 15.15 -3.93
C GLY A 152 -7.56 13.65 -3.63
N ARG A 153 -6.65 13.21 -2.74
CA ARG A 153 -6.45 11.82 -2.35
C ARG A 153 -6.64 11.62 -0.85
N SER A 154 -6.74 10.37 -0.45
CA SER A 154 -6.78 9.97 0.96
C SER A 154 -5.91 8.73 1.18
N TRP A 155 -5.47 8.55 2.42
CA TRP A 155 -4.83 7.30 2.81
C TRP A 155 -5.80 6.13 2.69
N HIS A 156 -5.28 4.97 2.32
CA HIS A 156 -6.06 3.74 2.39
C HIS A 156 -6.29 3.37 3.86
N GLU A 157 -7.55 3.11 4.20
CA GLU A 157 -7.93 2.59 5.51
C GLU A 157 -8.00 1.07 5.42
N SER A 158 -7.01 0.39 5.97
CA SER A 158 -7.04 -1.06 6.15
C SER A 158 -7.95 -1.38 7.33
N LYS A 159 -8.92 -2.24 7.08
CA LYS A 159 -9.79 -2.81 8.11
C LYS A 159 -9.16 -4.03 8.74
#